data_8b7dc7647fc28f75718d3018fcb8cd7e
#
_entry.id   8b7dc7647fc28f75718d3018fcb8cd7e
#
_cell.length_a   1.000
_cell.length_b   1.000
_cell.length_c   1.000
_cell.angle_alpha   90.00
_cell.angle_beta   90.00
_cell.angle_gamma   90.00
#
_symmetry.space_group_name_H-M   'P 1'
#
loop_
_entity.id
_entity.type
_entity.pdbx_description
1 polymer ?
#
loop_
_entity_poly.entity_id
_entity_poly.type
_entity_poly.pdbx_seq_one_letter_code
_entity_poly.pdbx_strand_id
1 'polypeptide(L)'
;MVKYERGKEIMLDVFITSRVRRKILVVFAKYPDFKTHVRGLAKLIKEDPGNIQRELNRLEKGKFLIVSKKGNSKIYQTNKQFPILKELQSMVIKSQQMSTNNKPNKTIG
;
A
#
# COMPACT_ATOMS: atom_id res chain seq x y z
N MET A 1 4.62 11.77 -24.47
CA MET A 1 4.48 11.69 -23.78
C MET A 1 3.83 10.73 -23.23
N VAL A 2 4.03 10.35 -22.55
CA VAL A 2 3.43 9.42 -22.02
C VAL A 2 2.30 9.71 -21.33
N LYS A 3 1.40 8.99 -21.22
CA LYS A 3 0.31 9.28 -20.62
C LYS A 3 0.17 8.48 -19.50
N TYR A 4 -0.01 8.83 -18.42
CA TYR A 4 -0.20 8.10 -17.25
C TYR A 4 -1.55 8.14 -16.82
N GLU A 5 -2.40 8.49 -17.69
CA GLU A 5 -3.73 8.67 -17.31
C GLU A 5 -4.28 7.44 -16.77
N ARG A 6 -3.73 6.37 -16.99
CA ARG A 6 -4.35 5.35 -16.63
C ARG A 6 -4.10 5.06 -15.34
N GLY A 7 -3.98 4.81 -14.63
CA GLY A 7 -3.95 4.39 -13.40
C GLY A 7 -3.00 4.95 -12.59
N LYS A 8 -3.38 5.27 -11.45
CA LYS A 8 -2.54 5.87 -10.66
C LYS A 8 -1.47 4.97 -10.26
N GLU A 9 -1.51 3.76 -10.43
CA GLU A 9 -0.52 2.87 -9.93
C GLU A 9 0.36 2.30 -11.01
N ILE A 10 0.34 2.90 -12.17
CA ILE A 10 1.12 2.39 -13.27
C ILE A 10 2.57 2.16 -12.91
N MET A 11 3.18 3.12 -12.22
CA MET A 11 4.55 2.93 -11.85
C MET A 11 4.72 1.76 -10.92
N LEU A 12 3.85 1.62 -9.96
CA LEU A 12 3.95 0.52 -9.02
C LEU A 12 3.65 -0.82 -9.68
N ASP A 13 2.79 -0.83 -10.70
CA ASP A 13 2.48 -2.05 -11.42
C ASP A 13 3.70 -2.68 -12.04
N VAL A 14 4.64 -1.87 -12.43
CA VAL A 14 5.86 -2.37 -13.05
C VAL A 14 6.67 -3.17 -12.04
N PHE A 15 6.68 -2.72 -10.78
CA PHE A 15 7.51 -3.36 -9.77
C PHE A 15 6.73 -4.33 -8.89
N ILE A 16 5.46 -4.07 -8.68
CA ILE A 16 4.65 -4.88 -7.78
C ILE A 16 3.42 -5.33 -8.53
N THR A 17 3.43 -6.54 -9.00
CA THR A 17 2.36 -7.03 -9.87
C THR A 17 1.09 -7.41 -9.13
N SER A 18 1.17 -7.73 -7.85
CA SER A 18 -0.03 -8.09 -7.12
C SER A 18 -0.82 -6.84 -6.75
N ARG A 19 -2.05 -6.76 -7.26
CA ARG A 19 -2.92 -5.63 -6.94
C ARG A 19 -3.18 -5.51 -5.44
N VAL A 20 -3.43 -6.61 -4.79
CA VAL A 20 -3.71 -6.59 -3.35
C VAL A 20 -2.49 -6.11 -2.59
N ARG A 21 -1.32 -6.63 -2.94
CA ARG A 21 -0.10 -6.22 -2.27
C ARG A 21 0.17 -4.74 -2.46
N ARG A 22 -0.05 -4.23 -3.67
CA ARG A 22 0.14 -2.80 -3.92
C ARG A 22 -0.76 -1.95 -3.03
N LYS A 23 -2.02 -2.33 -2.91
CA LYS A 23 -2.94 -1.57 -2.08
C LYS A 23 -2.50 -1.56 -0.63
N ILE A 24 -2.07 -2.71 -0.14
CA ILE A 24 -1.61 -2.82 1.23
C ILE A 24 -0.35 -1.98 1.45
N LEU A 25 0.59 -2.07 0.54
CA LEU A 25 1.83 -1.30 0.65
C LEU A 25 1.57 0.19 0.64
N VAL A 26 0.66 0.64 -0.21
CA VAL A 26 0.34 2.06 -0.27
C VAL A 26 -0.19 2.55 1.08
N VAL A 27 -1.12 1.81 1.67
CA VAL A 27 -1.72 2.23 2.93
C VAL A 27 -0.66 2.31 4.03
N PHE A 28 0.11 1.24 4.19
CA PHE A 28 1.05 1.20 5.32
C PHE A 28 2.29 2.08 5.09
N ALA A 29 2.67 2.32 3.85
CA ALA A 29 3.78 3.22 3.59
C ALA A 29 3.38 4.67 3.82
N LYS A 30 2.18 5.05 3.38
CA LYS A 30 1.73 6.41 3.56
C LYS A 30 1.37 6.72 5.00
N TYR A 31 0.86 5.75 5.73
CA TYR A 31 0.39 5.96 7.08
C TYR A 31 1.05 4.96 8.03
N PRO A 32 2.32 5.18 8.35
CA PRO A 32 3.08 4.17 9.12
C PRO A 32 2.58 3.99 10.54
N ASP A 33 1.75 4.88 11.04
CA ASP A 33 1.18 4.71 12.38
C ASP A 33 -0.16 3.99 12.35
N PHE A 34 -0.67 3.71 11.16
CA PHE A 34 -1.95 3.05 11.02
C PHE A 34 -1.87 1.60 11.49
N LYS A 35 -2.83 1.18 12.26
CA LYS A 35 -2.92 -0.18 12.77
C LYS A 35 -4.27 -0.74 12.42
N THR A 36 -4.29 -1.98 12.01
CA THR A 36 -5.56 -2.59 11.67
C THR A 36 -5.46 -4.11 11.70
N HIS A 37 -6.61 -4.76 11.74
CA HIS A 37 -6.69 -6.19 11.60
C HIS A 37 -7.20 -6.51 10.21
N VAL A 38 -7.21 -7.78 9.85
CA VAL A 38 -7.53 -8.21 8.48
C VAL A 38 -8.88 -7.68 8.01
N ARG A 39 -9.92 -7.81 8.83
CA ARG A 39 -11.23 -7.38 8.39
C ARG A 39 -11.31 -5.89 8.17
N GLY A 40 -10.68 -5.10 9.02
CA GLY A 40 -10.67 -3.65 8.86
C GLY A 40 -9.99 -3.26 7.58
N LEU A 41 -8.87 -3.91 7.27
CA LEU A 41 -8.14 -3.63 6.05
C LEU A 41 -8.95 -4.06 4.83
N ALA A 42 -9.61 -5.21 4.92
CA ALA A 42 -10.41 -5.72 3.82
C ALA A 42 -11.50 -4.73 3.44
N LYS A 43 -12.13 -4.12 4.43
CA LYS A 43 -13.15 -3.13 4.16
C LYS A 43 -12.55 -1.88 3.57
N LEU A 44 -11.41 -1.47 4.09
CA LEU A 44 -10.79 -0.24 3.65
C LEU A 44 -10.36 -0.30 2.19
N ILE A 45 -9.71 -1.37 1.79
CA ILE A 45 -9.21 -1.45 0.43
C ILE A 45 -10.09 -2.28 -0.50
N LYS A 46 -11.20 -2.77 0.03
CA LYS A 46 -12.19 -3.52 -0.76
C LYS A 46 -11.61 -4.73 -1.47
N GLU A 47 -10.99 -5.59 -0.70
CA GLU A 47 -10.43 -6.83 -1.21
C GLU A 47 -10.83 -7.99 -0.31
N ASP A 48 -10.71 -9.19 -0.84
CA ASP A 48 -11.09 -10.39 -0.11
C ASP A 48 -10.18 -10.62 1.10
N PRO A 49 -10.75 -10.88 2.27
CA PRO A 49 -9.93 -11.10 3.48
C PRO A 49 -8.91 -12.22 3.35
N GLY A 50 -9.25 -13.29 2.63
CA GLY A 50 -8.29 -14.38 2.44
C GLY A 50 -7.07 -13.95 1.66
N ASN A 51 -7.28 -13.16 0.62
CA ASN A 51 -6.17 -12.65 -0.16
C ASN A 51 -5.33 -11.69 0.66
N ILE A 52 -5.99 -10.86 1.46
CA ILE A 52 -5.30 -9.93 2.33
C ILE A 52 -4.45 -10.66 3.35
N GLN A 53 -5.02 -11.69 3.97
CA GLN A 53 -4.28 -12.44 4.97
C GLN A 53 -3.00 -13.03 4.38
N ARG A 54 -3.09 -13.53 3.17
CA ARG A 54 -1.94 -14.12 2.51
C ARG A 54 -0.85 -13.08 2.27
N GLU A 55 -1.25 -11.90 1.82
CA GLU A 55 -0.29 -10.84 1.56
C GLU A 55 0.28 -10.25 2.85
N LEU A 56 -0.54 -10.13 3.88
CA LEU A 56 -0.05 -9.64 5.16
C LEU A 56 1.00 -10.59 5.74
N ASN A 57 0.76 -11.89 5.62
CA ASN A 57 1.72 -12.88 6.10
C ASN A 57 3.05 -12.73 5.35
N ARG A 58 2.98 -12.51 4.06
CA ARG A 58 4.16 -12.34 3.25
C ARG A 58 4.94 -11.09 3.65
N LEU A 59 4.22 -10.00 3.89
CA LEU A 59 4.85 -8.74 4.25
C LEU A 59 5.43 -8.77 5.66
N GLU A 60 4.78 -9.52 6.54
CA GLU A 60 5.32 -9.69 7.88
C GLU A 60 6.60 -10.52 7.82
N LYS A 61 6.60 -11.58 7.01
CA LYS A 61 7.76 -12.38 6.88
C LYS A 61 8.92 -11.59 6.31
N GLY A 62 8.63 -10.66 5.42
CA GLY A 62 9.62 -9.79 4.82
C GLY A 62 10.02 -8.63 5.72
N LYS A 63 9.47 -8.54 6.92
CA LYS A 63 9.81 -7.52 7.90
C LYS A 63 9.29 -6.13 7.61
N PHE A 64 8.42 -5.99 6.63
CA PHE A 64 7.80 -4.70 6.37
C PHE A 64 6.71 -4.41 7.41
N LEU A 65 6.01 -5.44 7.87
CA LEU A 65 4.97 -5.30 8.88
C LEU A 65 5.36 -6.02 10.15
N ILE A 66 4.87 -5.50 11.26
CA ILE A 66 4.97 -6.19 12.52
C ILE A 66 3.55 -6.47 12.99
N VAL A 67 3.41 -7.55 13.75
CA VAL A 67 2.13 -8.02 14.21
C VAL A 67 2.12 -8.04 15.72
N SER A 68 1.02 -7.56 16.30
CA SER A 68 0.82 -7.72 17.73
C SER A 68 -0.54 -8.38 17.92
N LYS A 69 -0.75 -9.00 19.06
CA LYS A 69 -2.00 -9.64 19.33
C LYS A 69 -2.77 -8.83 20.33
N LYS A 70 -4.07 -8.74 20.10
CA LYS A 70 -4.93 -8.08 21.04
C LYS A 70 -6.10 -9.03 21.20
N GLY A 71 -6.13 -9.74 22.31
CA GLY A 71 -7.11 -10.81 22.47
C GLY A 71 -6.83 -11.88 21.44
N ASN A 72 -7.82 -12.24 20.67
CA ASN A 72 -7.66 -13.23 19.63
C ASN A 72 -7.37 -12.60 18.26
N SER A 73 -7.25 -11.29 18.21
CA SER A 73 -7.03 -10.62 16.95
C SER A 73 -5.58 -10.26 16.74
N LYS A 74 -5.15 -10.33 15.50
CA LYS A 74 -3.83 -9.87 15.13
C LYS A 74 -3.94 -8.47 14.57
N ILE A 75 -3.09 -7.58 15.06
CA ILE A 75 -3.05 -6.20 14.62
C ILE A 75 -1.76 -5.98 13.86
N TYR A 76 -1.88 -5.46 12.66
CA TYR A 76 -0.74 -5.23 11.77
C TYR A 76 -0.39 -3.75 11.69
N GLN A 77 0.89 -3.48 11.60
CA GLN A 77 1.39 -2.12 11.57
C GLN A 77 2.73 -2.11 10.85
N THR A 78 3.08 -0.97 10.28
CA THR A 78 4.36 -0.83 9.59
C THR A 78 5.52 -0.96 10.57
N ASN A 79 6.55 -1.67 10.17
CA ASN A 79 7.79 -1.73 10.90
C ASN A 79 8.58 -0.48 10.55
N LYS A 80 8.63 0.48 11.47
CA LYS A 80 9.28 1.76 11.18
C LYS A 80 10.79 1.64 11.03
N GLN A 81 11.34 0.49 11.37
CA GLN A 81 12.76 0.26 11.19
C GLN A 81 13.08 -0.57 9.97
N PHE A 82 12.07 -0.78 9.13
CA PHE A 82 12.28 -1.47 7.87
C PHE A 82 13.31 -0.69 7.06
N PRO A 83 14.40 -1.33 6.64
CA PRO A 83 15.56 -0.61 6.11
C PRO A 83 15.30 0.32 4.94
N ILE A 84 14.36 -0.02 4.06
CA ILE A 84 14.09 0.81 2.91
C ILE A 84 12.71 1.47 2.99
N LEU A 85 12.25 1.72 4.21
CA LEU A 85 10.93 2.32 4.37
C LEU A 85 10.83 3.68 3.70
N LYS A 86 11.83 4.53 3.86
CA LYS A 86 11.80 5.86 3.29
C LYS A 86 11.78 5.82 1.78
N GLU A 87 12.52 4.91 1.21
CA GLU A 87 12.53 4.75 -0.25
C GLU A 87 11.19 4.29 -0.75
N LEU A 88 10.57 3.35 -0.04
CA LEU A 88 9.26 2.86 -0.42
C LEU A 88 8.22 3.96 -0.29
N GLN A 89 8.27 4.74 0.78
CA GLN A 89 7.35 5.85 0.97
C GLN A 89 7.50 6.85 -0.17
N SER A 90 8.71 7.15 -0.54
CA SER A 90 8.97 8.07 -1.63
C SER A 90 8.38 7.55 -2.93
N MET A 91 8.56 6.27 -3.22
CA MET A 91 8.01 5.66 -4.40
C MET A 91 6.49 5.76 -4.45
N VAL A 92 5.85 5.46 -3.34
CA VAL A 92 4.40 5.49 -3.26
C VAL A 92 3.89 6.91 -3.47
N ILE A 93 4.48 7.87 -2.80
CA ILE A 93 4.05 9.25 -2.92
C ILE A 93 4.26 9.78 -4.32
N LYS A 94 5.40 9.51 -4.91
CA LYS A 94 5.67 9.98 -6.25
C LYS A 94 4.77 9.32 -7.29
N SER A 95 4.48 8.06 -7.11
CA SER A 95 3.57 7.37 -8.00
C SER A 95 2.19 8.01 -7.98
N GLN A 96 1.72 8.39 -6.80
CA GLN A 96 0.42 9.03 -6.71
C GLN A 96 0.44 10.45 -7.25
N GLN A 97 1.54 11.15 -7.08
CA GLN A 97 1.68 12.48 -7.62
C GLN A 97 1.68 12.45 -9.14
N MET A 98 2.33 11.48 -9.72
CA MET A 98 2.32 11.36 -11.17
C MET A 98 0.91 11.17 -11.68
N SER A 99 0.14 10.34 -11.01
CA SER A 99 -1.22 10.13 -11.41
C SER A 99 -2.03 11.42 -11.32
N THR A 100 -1.85 12.16 -10.22
CA THR A 100 -2.56 13.39 -10.03
C THR A 100 -2.17 14.43 -11.06
N ASN A 101 -0.89 14.51 -11.36
CA ASN A 101 -0.42 15.49 -12.30
C ASN A 101 -0.87 15.23 -13.72
N ASN A 102 -1.30 14.04 -13.99
CA ASN A 102 -1.79 13.72 -15.31
C ASN A 102 -3.29 13.84 -15.45
N LYS A 103 -3.97 14.42 -14.45
CA LYS A 103 -5.35 14.59 -14.57
C LYS A 103 -5.57 15.64 -15.51
N PRO A 104 -6.27 15.43 -16.45
CA PRO A 104 -6.51 16.42 -17.42
C PRO A 104 -7.06 17.62 -16.88
N ASN A 105 -7.62 17.61 -16.23
CA ASN A 105 -8.25 18.73 -15.95
C ASN A 105 -7.73 19.54 -15.15
N LYS A 106 -7.10 19.28 -14.77
CA LYS A 106 -6.69 20.06 -14.03
C LYS A 106 -6.36 21.03 -14.64
N THR A 107 -6.27 21.25 -15.24
CA THR A 107 -6.04 22.15 -15.78
C THR A 107 -6.48 22.56 -16.64
N ILE A 108 -6.52 22.64 -17.00
CA ILE A 108 -6.84 23.02 -17.74
C ILE A 108 -7.48 23.12 -17.99
N GLY A 109 -7.57 23.20 -17.76
CA GLY A 109 -8.12 23.26 -17.89
C GLY A 109 -7.98 23.03 -17.93
#